data_96b39935967ca1fb74e3ba517f79a14a
#
_entry.id   96b39935967ca1fb74e3ba517f79a14a
#
_cell.length_a   1.000
_cell.length_b   1.000
_cell.length_c   1.000
_cell.angle_alpha   90.00
_cell.angle_beta   90.00
_cell.angle_gamma   90.00
#
_symmetry.space_group_name_H-M   'P 1'
#
loop_
_entity.id
_entity.type
_entity.pdbx_description
1 polymer ?
#
loop_
_entity_poly.entity_id
_entity_poly.type
_entity_poly.pdbx_seq_one_letter_code
_entity_poly.pdbx_strand_id
1 'polypeptide(L)'
;MAERGSVQYQSKGETTEWEDILIKKGIVEKDDVLRGKGIDPDEQRLEEAIGKAREAEVERLNARTIEDDMAEASLEELDELEDELTDDGMLEKYRAQRVAEMKAKAAAAKFGELFEISKADWVREVTDASKSVCVVAHLYEDGIVECRVMEAALRSIASKFREVKFVKIRSQQAVENWPEANLPTLFIYRDGALAKQLIRIDALGGKQMKADDLEWYLASQGIVETEMDENPARAKGRGANSIKMRRGVKSAGRRGSDDDDDDDDDGDY
;
A
#
# COMPACT_ATOMS: atom_id res chain seq x y z
N MET A 1 60.02 -41.04 -24.41
CA MET A 1 58.63 -41.47 -24.60
C MET A 1 57.72 -40.32 -24.14
N ALA A 2 57.09 -39.63 -25.06
CA ALA A 2 56.23 -38.52 -24.73
C ALA A 2 54.80 -39.02 -24.57
N GLU A 3 54.27 -38.85 -23.37
CA GLU A 3 52.85 -39.14 -23.10
C GLU A 3 51.97 -38.13 -23.83
N ARG A 4 51.17 -38.64 -24.77
CA ARG A 4 50.10 -37.87 -25.39
C ARG A 4 48.96 -37.77 -24.39
N GLY A 5 48.86 -36.60 -23.75
CA GLY A 5 47.71 -36.26 -22.95
C GLY A 5 46.45 -36.24 -23.85
N SER A 6 45.52 -37.15 -23.58
CA SER A 6 44.19 -37.12 -24.17
C SER A 6 43.43 -35.91 -23.61
N VAL A 7 43.25 -34.90 -24.42
CA VAL A 7 42.35 -33.82 -24.10
C VAL A 7 40.93 -34.37 -24.21
N GLN A 8 40.30 -34.64 -23.08
CA GLN A 8 38.88 -34.94 -23.03
C GLN A 8 38.11 -33.64 -23.30
N TYR A 9 37.65 -33.47 -24.52
CA TYR A 9 36.69 -32.45 -24.83
C TYR A 9 35.33 -32.86 -24.25
N GLN A 10 34.92 -32.16 -23.20
CA GLN A 10 33.52 -32.20 -22.77
C GLN A 10 32.73 -31.38 -23.77
N SER A 11 31.91 -32.03 -24.61
CA SER A 11 30.98 -31.38 -25.47
C SER A 11 29.94 -30.62 -24.61
N LYS A 12 29.88 -29.32 -24.77
CA LYS A 12 28.94 -28.45 -24.09
C LYS A 12 27.59 -28.44 -24.84
N GLY A 13 27.29 -29.44 -25.58
CA GLY A 13 26.10 -29.55 -26.42
C GLY A 13 25.94 -30.99 -26.89
N GLU A 14 24.80 -31.31 -27.37
CA GLU A 14 24.37 -32.59 -27.89
C GLU A 14 25.06 -32.94 -29.21
N THR A 15 25.77 -31.99 -29.82
CA THR A 15 26.59 -32.12 -31.03
C THR A 15 28.10 -31.94 -30.69
N THR A 16 28.97 -32.64 -31.43
CA THR A 16 30.44 -32.45 -31.38
C THR A 16 30.86 -31.28 -32.28
N GLU A 17 32.06 -30.71 -32.05
CA GLU A 17 32.61 -29.65 -32.90
C GLU A 17 32.64 -30.01 -34.41
N TRP A 18 32.91 -31.29 -34.67
CA TRP A 18 32.92 -31.80 -36.04
C TRP A 18 31.52 -31.87 -36.66
N GLU A 19 30.55 -32.31 -35.88
CA GLU A 19 29.13 -32.31 -36.33
C GLU A 19 28.64 -30.87 -36.55
N ASP A 20 29.01 -29.91 -35.69
CA ASP A 20 28.68 -28.52 -35.88
C ASP A 20 29.29 -27.91 -37.17
N ILE A 21 30.50 -28.31 -37.55
CA ILE A 21 31.12 -27.91 -38.80
C ILE A 21 30.34 -28.50 -39.98
N LEU A 22 29.90 -29.75 -39.92
CA LEU A 22 29.14 -30.43 -40.98
C LEU A 22 27.75 -29.80 -41.13
N ILE A 23 27.09 -29.46 -40.01
CA ILE A 23 25.80 -28.77 -40.00
C ILE A 23 25.98 -27.37 -40.61
N LYS A 24 26.98 -26.60 -40.18
CA LYS A 24 27.25 -25.26 -40.72
C LYS A 24 27.56 -25.26 -42.23
N LYS A 25 28.16 -26.33 -42.73
CA LYS A 25 28.43 -26.50 -44.18
C LYS A 25 27.22 -27.07 -44.97
N GLY A 26 26.12 -27.38 -44.28
CA GLY A 26 24.92 -27.95 -44.94
C GLY A 26 25.11 -29.36 -45.45
N ILE A 27 26.06 -30.11 -44.88
CA ILE A 27 26.35 -31.50 -45.31
C ILE A 27 25.42 -32.47 -44.56
N VAL A 28 25.08 -32.18 -43.31
CA VAL A 28 24.19 -33.00 -42.49
C VAL A 28 23.21 -32.02 -41.78
N GLU A 29 21.96 -32.44 -41.63
CA GLU A 29 20.99 -31.67 -40.83
C GLU A 29 21.16 -31.93 -39.35
N LYS A 30 20.95 -30.91 -38.52
CA LYS A 30 21.06 -30.99 -37.05
C LYS A 30 20.12 -32.08 -36.49
N ASP A 31 18.92 -32.15 -37.05
CA ASP A 31 17.89 -33.10 -36.62
C ASP A 31 18.31 -34.56 -36.88
N ASP A 32 19.04 -34.85 -37.96
CA ASP A 32 19.55 -36.20 -38.27
C ASP A 32 20.65 -36.60 -37.32
N VAL A 33 21.49 -35.65 -36.92
CA VAL A 33 22.57 -35.95 -35.93
C VAL A 33 21.94 -36.25 -34.54
N LEU A 34 20.92 -35.51 -34.16
CA LEU A 34 20.23 -35.72 -32.89
C LEU A 34 19.50 -37.05 -32.85
N ARG A 35 18.75 -37.38 -33.93
CA ARG A 35 18.09 -38.69 -34.03
C ARG A 35 19.09 -39.88 -34.04
N GLY A 36 20.25 -39.70 -34.63
CA GLY A 36 21.32 -40.70 -34.58
C GLY A 36 21.87 -40.95 -33.20
N LYS A 37 21.70 -39.98 -32.28
CA LYS A 37 22.08 -40.08 -30.85
C LYS A 37 20.92 -40.52 -29.97
N GLY A 38 19.74 -40.77 -30.54
CA GLY A 38 18.54 -41.14 -29.78
C GLY A 38 17.82 -39.96 -29.11
N ILE A 39 18.10 -38.74 -29.54
CA ILE A 39 17.47 -37.52 -29.04
C ILE A 39 16.39 -37.10 -30.04
N ASP A 40 15.19 -36.91 -29.56
CA ASP A 40 14.10 -36.38 -30.39
C ASP A 40 14.28 -34.85 -30.55
N PRO A 41 14.50 -34.36 -31.80
CA PRO A 41 14.71 -32.93 -32.02
C PRO A 41 13.53 -32.06 -31.59
N ASP A 42 12.31 -32.57 -31.67
CA ASP A 42 11.11 -31.82 -31.30
C ASP A 42 10.95 -31.72 -29.78
N GLU A 43 11.28 -32.79 -29.05
CA GLU A 43 11.30 -32.80 -27.60
C GLU A 43 12.36 -31.82 -27.08
N GLN A 44 13.54 -31.78 -27.66
CA GLN A 44 14.61 -30.87 -27.33
C GLN A 44 14.22 -29.40 -27.57
N ARG A 45 13.62 -29.10 -28.73
CA ARG A 45 13.12 -27.74 -29.00
C ARG A 45 12.06 -27.31 -28.00
N LEU A 46 11.23 -28.24 -27.55
CA LEU A 46 10.21 -27.97 -26.54
C LEU A 46 10.86 -27.68 -25.17
N GLU A 47 11.84 -28.48 -24.77
CA GLU A 47 12.58 -28.26 -23.51
C GLU A 47 13.33 -26.93 -23.52
N GLU A 48 14.04 -26.59 -24.61
CA GLU A 48 14.69 -25.28 -24.78
C GLU A 48 13.69 -24.12 -24.73
N ALA A 49 12.52 -24.27 -25.34
CA ALA A 49 11.47 -23.25 -25.30
C ALA A 49 10.88 -23.06 -23.90
N ILE A 50 10.66 -24.16 -23.19
CA ILE A 50 10.20 -24.13 -21.78
C ILE A 50 11.27 -23.49 -20.89
N GLY A 51 12.56 -23.81 -21.09
CA GLY A 51 13.68 -23.21 -20.35
C GLY A 51 13.72 -21.70 -20.53
N LYS A 52 13.70 -21.24 -21.79
CA LYS A 52 13.68 -19.79 -22.09
C LYS A 52 12.44 -19.07 -21.56
N ALA A 53 11.27 -19.70 -21.63
CA ALA A 53 10.04 -19.12 -21.09
C ALA A 53 10.11 -18.99 -19.56
N ARG A 54 10.71 -19.96 -18.90
CA ARG A 54 10.91 -19.94 -17.45
C ARG A 54 11.91 -18.88 -17.00
N GLU A 55 13.03 -18.75 -17.74
CA GLU A 55 14.02 -17.70 -17.47
C GLU A 55 13.40 -16.29 -17.67
N ALA A 56 12.67 -16.09 -18.76
CA ALA A 56 11.98 -14.83 -19.02
C ALA A 56 10.92 -14.49 -17.97
N GLU A 57 10.20 -15.49 -17.45
CA GLU A 57 9.21 -15.27 -16.37
C GLU A 57 9.89 -14.92 -15.05
N VAL A 58 11.00 -15.57 -14.70
CA VAL A 58 11.79 -15.23 -13.50
C VAL A 58 12.35 -13.81 -13.61
N GLU A 59 12.90 -13.44 -14.77
CA GLU A 59 13.40 -12.09 -15.02
C GLU A 59 12.29 -11.05 -14.90
N ARG A 60 11.10 -11.34 -15.45
CA ARG A 60 9.93 -10.46 -15.34
C ARG A 60 9.43 -10.31 -13.90
N LEU A 61 9.45 -11.38 -13.11
CA LEU A 61 9.05 -11.34 -11.70
C LEU A 61 10.06 -10.54 -10.88
N ASN A 62 11.36 -10.72 -11.12
CA ASN A 62 12.41 -9.97 -10.45
C ASN A 62 12.34 -8.47 -10.80
N ALA A 63 12.17 -8.13 -12.07
CA ALA A 63 12.02 -6.75 -12.52
C ALA A 63 10.81 -6.07 -11.86
N ARG A 64 9.67 -6.78 -11.76
CA ARG A 64 8.47 -6.26 -11.11
C ARG A 64 8.68 -6.02 -9.60
N THR A 65 9.40 -6.90 -8.92
CA THR A 65 9.71 -6.72 -7.49
C THR A 65 10.59 -5.50 -7.28
N ILE A 66 11.61 -5.30 -8.11
CA ILE A 66 12.49 -4.13 -8.05
C ILE A 66 11.71 -2.84 -8.33
N GLU A 67 10.81 -2.83 -9.32
CA GLU A 67 9.95 -1.66 -9.59
C GLU A 67 9.04 -1.32 -8.42
N ASP A 68 8.45 -2.33 -7.77
CA ASP A 68 7.58 -2.15 -6.62
C ASP A 68 8.38 -1.60 -5.42
N ASP A 69 9.58 -2.15 -5.14
CA ASP A 69 10.47 -1.69 -4.07
C ASP A 69 10.94 -0.25 -4.29
N MET A 70 11.31 0.11 -5.52
CA MET A 70 11.70 1.48 -5.88
C MET A 70 10.53 2.47 -5.79
N ALA A 71 9.31 2.03 -6.08
CA ALA A 71 8.13 2.88 -5.99
C ALA A 71 7.79 3.26 -4.53
N GLU A 72 8.15 2.42 -3.57
CA GLU A 72 7.93 2.65 -2.14
C GLU A 72 9.15 3.29 -1.44
N ALA A 73 10.34 3.21 -2.02
CA ALA A 73 11.60 3.68 -1.45
C ALA A 73 11.62 5.20 -1.20
N SER A 74 12.28 5.60 -0.13
CA SER A 74 12.61 6.99 0.18
C SER A 74 13.71 7.53 -0.75
N LEU A 75 14.00 8.85 -0.70
CA LEU A 75 15.10 9.41 -1.49
C LEU A 75 16.47 8.89 -1.04
N GLU A 76 16.66 8.62 0.25
CA GLU A 76 17.92 8.08 0.80
C GLU A 76 18.12 6.63 0.34
N GLU A 77 17.07 5.82 0.36
CA GLU A 77 17.12 4.44 -0.14
C GLU A 77 17.33 4.37 -1.65
N LEU A 78 16.78 5.31 -2.42
CA LEU A 78 17.04 5.41 -3.86
C LEU A 78 18.49 5.81 -4.17
N ASP A 79 19.14 6.60 -3.30
CA ASP A 79 20.58 6.93 -3.42
C ASP A 79 21.47 5.73 -3.11
N GLU A 80 21.11 4.89 -2.12
CA GLU A 80 21.83 3.65 -1.82
C GLU A 80 21.70 2.61 -2.94
N LEU A 81 20.56 2.57 -3.63
CA LEU A 81 20.33 1.67 -4.77
C LEU A 81 21.08 2.10 -6.05
N GLU A 82 21.58 3.34 -6.13
CA GLU A 82 22.33 3.83 -7.31
C GLU A 82 23.59 3.01 -7.60
N ASP A 83 24.28 2.55 -6.55
CA ASP A 83 25.50 1.74 -6.68
C ASP A 83 25.22 0.30 -7.14
N GLU A 84 23.99 -0.19 -6.94
CA GLU A 84 23.60 -1.57 -7.25
C GLU A 84 22.89 -1.72 -8.61
N LEU A 85 22.23 -0.65 -9.09
CA LEU A 85 21.45 -0.68 -10.32
C LEU A 85 22.20 -0.04 -11.48
N THR A 86 22.22 -0.74 -12.60
CA THR A 86 22.85 -0.28 -13.85
C THR A 86 21.93 0.61 -14.71
N ASP A 87 20.66 0.78 -14.31
CA ASP A 87 19.69 1.60 -15.05
C ASP A 87 19.44 2.96 -14.39
N ASP A 88 20.32 3.92 -14.66
CA ASP A 88 20.21 5.30 -14.18
C ASP A 88 18.89 5.98 -14.57
N GLY A 89 18.29 5.60 -15.71
CA GLY A 89 17.06 6.21 -16.20
C GLY A 89 15.83 5.86 -15.35
N MET A 90 15.80 4.65 -14.79
CA MET A 90 14.73 4.22 -13.90
C MET A 90 14.83 4.95 -12.56
N LEU A 91 16.01 5.01 -11.96
CA LEU A 91 16.28 5.74 -10.72
C LEU A 91 15.92 7.22 -10.82
N GLU A 92 16.34 7.89 -11.90
CA GLU A 92 16.02 9.30 -12.12
C GLU A 92 14.51 9.55 -12.21
N LYS A 93 13.76 8.63 -12.82
CA LYS A 93 12.30 8.70 -12.88
C LYS A 93 11.66 8.65 -11.50
N TYR A 94 12.07 7.70 -10.64
CA TYR A 94 11.52 7.56 -9.28
C TYR A 94 11.93 8.72 -8.38
N ARG A 95 13.17 9.22 -8.46
CA ARG A 95 13.61 10.43 -7.78
C ARG A 95 12.78 11.64 -8.19
N ALA A 96 12.56 11.84 -9.48
CA ALA A 96 11.73 12.92 -9.98
C ALA A 96 10.28 12.82 -9.47
N GLN A 97 9.73 11.62 -9.43
CA GLN A 97 8.40 11.38 -8.88
C GLN A 97 8.33 11.71 -7.39
N ARG A 98 9.28 11.24 -6.57
CA ARG A 98 9.34 11.54 -5.13
C ARG A 98 9.49 13.03 -4.85
N VAL A 99 10.37 13.70 -5.59
CA VAL A 99 10.53 15.16 -5.48
C VAL A 99 9.24 15.88 -5.87
N ALA A 100 8.52 15.40 -6.89
CA ALA A 100 7.23 15.97 -7.27
C ALA A 100 6.16 15.76 -6.19
N GLU A 101 6.11 14.58 -5.58
CA GLU A 101 5.20 14.27 -4.46
C GLU A 101 5.50 15.15 -3.24
N MET A 102 6.78 15.28 -2.86
CA MET A 102 7.19 16.16 -1.76
C MET A 102 6.82 17.62 -2.03
N LYS A 103 7.01 18.10 -3.25
CA LYS A 103 6.58 19.46 -3.64
C LYS A 103 5.07 19.61 -3.60
N ALA A 104 4.32 18.61 -4.02
CA ALA A 104 2.87 18.62 -3.96
C ALA A 104 2.38 18.62 -2.50
N LYS A 105 2.95 17.78 -1.64
CA LYS A 105 2.67 17.77 -0.19
C LYS A 105 3.01 19.12 0.46
N ALA A 106 4.16 19.71 0.14
CA ALA A 106 4.55 21.02 0.65
C ALA A 106 3.62 22.14 0.17
N ALA A 107 3.14 22.08 -1.07
CA ALA A 107 2.16 23.04 -1.60
C ALA A 107 0.76 22.86 -0.98
N ALA A 108 0.39 21.64 -0.60
CA ALA A 108 -0.85 21.33 0.12
C ALA A 108 -0.81 21.72 1.60
N ALA A 109 0.38 21.88 2.18
CA ALA A 109 0.62 22.20 3.59
C ALA A 109 0.22 23.67 3.93
N LYS A 110 -1.10 23.94 3.94
CA LYS A 110 -1.67 25.29 4.16
C LYS A 110 -2.07 25.54 5.62
N PHE A 111 -2.27 24.49 6.37
CA PHE A 111 -2.72 24.51 7.75
C PHE A 111 -1.55 24.20 8.70
N GLY A 112 -1.78 23.95 9.92
CA GLY A 112 -0.73 23.63 10.92
C GLY A 112 -1.17 23.92 12.33
N GLU A 113 -2.38 24.46 12.47
CA GLU A 113 -2.96 24.85 13.74
C GLU A 113 -4.39 24.33 13.88
N LEU A 114 -4.85 24.26 15.13
CA LEU A 114 -6.24 23.95 15.46
C LEU A 114 -7.02 25.26 15.57
N PHE A 115 -7.87 25.54 14.58
CA PHE A 115 -8.65 26.77 14.49
C PHE A 115 -9.96 26.65 15.25
N GLU A 116 -10.32 27.67 16.04
CA GLU A 116 -11.63 27.77 16.65
C GLU A 116 -12.59 28.48 15.68
N ILE A 117 -13.78 27.89 15.46
CA ILE A 117 -14.79 28.41 14.57
C ILE A 117 -16.12 28.61 15.29
N SER A 118 -16.96 29.48 14.72
CA SER A 118 -18.32 29.70 15.21
C SER A 118 -19.36 28.95 14.34
N LYS A 119 -20.61 28.91 14.82
CA LYS A 119 -21.75 28.34 14.05
C LYS A 119 -21.89 28.98 12.68
N ALA A 120 -21.66 30.31 12.56
CA ALA A 120 -21.75 31.04 11.30
C ALA A 120 -20.68 30.61 10.28
N ASP A 121 -19.53 30.22 10.75
CA ASP A 121 -18.39 29.82 9.91
C ASP A 121 -18.45 28.35 9.49
N TRP A 122 -19.32 27.55 10.10
CA TRP A 122 -19.36 26.10 9.89
C TRP A 122 -19.44 25.70 8.41
N VAL A 123 -20.38 26.30 7.67
CA VAL A 123 -20.55 25.92 6.25
C VAL A 123 -19.28 26.22 5.46
N ARG A 124 -18.71 27.43 5.65
CA ARG A 124 -17.51 27.86 4.92
C ARG A 124 -16.26 27.05 5.31
N GLU A 125 -16.03 26.91 6.63
CA GLU A 125 -14.78 26.37 7.18
C GLU A 125 -14.78 24.82 7.25
N VAL A 126 -15.95 24.19 7.25
CA VAL A 126 -16.09 22.73 7.32
C VAL A 126 -16.66 22.19 6.01
N THR A 127 -17.89 22.51 5.66
CA THR A 127 -18.58 21.88 4.52
C THR A 127 -17.94 22.27 3.18
N ASP A 128 -17.75 23.56 2.93
CA ASP A 128 -17.20 24.03 1.66
C ASP A 128 -15.68 23.75 1.57
N ALA A 129 -14.94 23.93 2.67
CA ALA A 129 -13.53 23.61 2.71
C ALA A 129 -13.29 22.12 2.47
N SER A 130 -14.18 21.25 2.94
CA SER A 130 -14.02 19.79 2.77
C SER A 130 -14.18 19.30 1.33
N LYS A 131 -14.59 20.13 0.40
CA LYS A 131 -14.60 19.84 -1.05
C LYS A 131 -13.19 19.80 -1.66
N SER A 132 -12.24 20.46 -1.02
CA SER A 132 -10.85 20.56 -1.51
C SER A 132 -9.82 19.92 -0.60
N VAL A 133 -10.09 19.83 0.71
CA VAL A 133 -9.18 19.30 1.72
C VAL A 133 -9.96 18.50 2.76
N CYS A 134 -9.31 17.52 3.39
CA CYS A 134 -9.95 16.83 4.52
C CYS A 134 -10.08 17.78 5.72
N VAL A 135 -11.24 17.82 6.35
CA VAL A 135 -11.52 18.66 7.53
C VAL A 135 -11.89 17.79 8.72
N VAL A 136 -11.17 17.96 9.83
CA VAL A 136 -11.45 17.29 11.10
C VAL A 136 -11.99 18.33 12.08
N ALA A 137 -13.26 18.21 12.44
CA ALA A 137 -13.94 19.14 13.34
C ALA A 137 -14.13 18.50 14.74
N HIS A 138 -13.56 19.13 15.75
CA HIS A 138 -13.64 18.73 17.16
C HIS A 138 -14.80 19.47 17.84
N LEU A 139 -15.80 18.71 18.26
CA LEU A 139 -16.90 19.21 19.10
C LEU A 139 -16.46 19.07 20.57
N TYR A 140 -16.44 20.17 21.28
CA TYR A 140 -15.97 20.22 22.66
C TYR A 140 -16.91 21.01 23.57
N GLU A 141 -16.72 20.85 24.87
CA GLU A 141 -17.31 21.70 25.90
C GLU A 141 -16.27 22.01 26.97
N ASP A 142 -16.34 23.25 27.49
CA ASP A 142 -15.46 23.67 28.55
C ASP A 142 -15.73 22.87 29.85
N GLY A 143 -14.67 22.50 30.56
CA GLY A 143 -14.78 21.73 31.79
C GLY A 143 -14.66 20.22 31.63
N ILE A 144 -14.85 19.65 30.44
CA ILE A 144 -14.69 18.22 30.18
C ILE A 144 -13.19 17.90 29.99
N VAL A 145 -12.66 17.04 30.87
CA VAL A 145 -11.23 16.67 30.84
C VAL A 145 -10.84 15.98 29.55
N GLU A 146 -11.70 15.12 29.06
CA GLU A 146 -11.51 14.36 27.84
C GLU A 146 -11.42 15.27 26.60
N CYS A 147 -12.17 16.38 26.57
CA CYS A 147 -12.07 17.39 25.52
C CYS A 147 -10.70 18.09 25.52
N ARG A 148 -10.14 18.37 26.68
CA ARG A 148 -8.79 18.94 26.81
C ARG A 148 -7.70 17.98 26.36
N VAL A 149 -7.84 16.69 26.66
CA VAL A 149 -6.92 15.64 26.18
C VAL A 149 -6.97 15.55 24.65
N MET A 150 -8.16 15.54 24.07
CA MET A 150 -8.35 15.53 22.62
C MET A 150 -7.77 16.79 21.98
N GLU A 151 -8.03 17.96 22.54
CA GLU A 151 -7.49 19.23 22.02
C GLU A 151 -5.96 19.25 22.02
N ALA A 152 -5.31 18.77 23.09
CA ALA A 152 -3.86 18.68 23.17
C ALA A 152 -3.29 17.76 22.09
N ALA A 153 -3.91 16.59 21.87
CA ALA A 153 -3.53 15.66 20.83
C ALA A 153 -3.72 16.28 19.42
N LEU A 154 -4.86 16.92 19.17
CA LEU A 154 -5.16 17.57 17.89
C LEU A 154 -4.19 18.71 17.55
N ARG A 155 -3.73 19.48 18.54
CA ARG A 155 -2.72 20.53 18.32
C ARG A 155 -1.39 19.93 17.86
N SER A 156 -0.96 18.82 18.45
CA SER A 156 0.25 18.11 18.05
C SER A 156 0.12 17.56 16.62
N ILE A 157 -1.02 16.93 16.32
CA ILE A 157 -1.29 16.35 15.00
C ILE A 157 -1.42 17.44 13.92
N ALA A 158 -2.08 18.55 14.22
CA ALA A 158 -2.24 19.65 13.28
C ALA A 158 -0.89 20.25 12.86
N SER A 159 0.08 20.33 13.77
CA SER A 159 1.42 20.81 13.44
C SER A 159 2.19 19.84 12.52
N LYS A 160 1.94 18.53 12.64
CA LYS A 160 2.56 17.47 11.86
C LYS A 160 1.91 17.33 10.47
N PHE A 161 0.56 17.29 10.40
CA PHE A 161 -0.20 17.06 9.18
C PHE A 161 -0.86 18.33 8.67
N ARG A 162 -0.07 19.16 8.02
CA ARG A 162 -0.45 20.50 7.58
C ARG A 162 -1.35 20.53 6.33
N GLU A 163 -1.55 19.40 5.69
CA GLU A 163 -2.47 19.19 4.57
C GLU A 163 -3.93 18.98 5.02
N VAL A 164 -4.14 18.60 6.27
CA VAL A 164 -5.47 18.40 6.87
C VAL A 164 -5.85 19.65 7.66
N LYS A 165 -7.09 20.09 7.50
CA LYS A 165 -7.62 21.22 8.26
C LYS A 165 -8.25 20.74 9.56
N PHE A 166 -7.72 21.21 10.69
CA PHE A 166 -8.25 20.91 12.01
C PHE A 166 -9.00 22.14 12.56
N VAL A 167 -10.25 21.93 12.95
CA VAL A 167 -11.08 22.98 13.55
C VAL A 167 -11.70 22.47 14.85
N LYS A 168 -12.02 23.40 15.77
CA LYS A 168 -12.78 23.10 16.97
C LYS A 168 -13.96 24.04 17.10
N ILE A 169 -15.05 23.55 17.67
CA ILE A 169 -16.28 24.30 17.90
C ILE A 169 -16.96 23.78 19.16
N ARG A 170 -17.64 24.67 19.88
CA ARG A 170 -18.49 24.25 21.00
C ARG A 170 -19.63 23.37 20.51
N SER A 171 -19.89 22.27 21.22
CA SER A 171 -20.86 21.27 20.83
C SER A 171 -22.23 21.86 20.51
N GLN A 172 -22.73 22.76 21.38
CA GLN A 172 -24.03 23.41 21.23
C GLN A 172 -24.11 24.37 20.04
N GLN A 173 -22.97 24.84 19.54
CA GLN A 173 -22.91 25.68 18.33
C GLN A 173 -22.90 24.83 17.06
N ALA A 174 -22.32 23.65 17.11
CA ALA A 174 -22.26 22.73 15.98
C ALA A 174 -23.60 22.01 15.76
N VAL A 175 -24.10 21.39 16.83
CA VAL A 175 -25.34 20.61 16.83
C VAL A 175 -26.15 20.98 18.07
N GLU A 176 -27.36 21.47 17.87
CA GLU A 176 -28.25 21.84 18.97
C GLU A 176 -28.60 20.59 19.80
N ASN A 177 -28.58 20.74 21.11
CA ASN A 177 -28.85 19.65 22.07
C ASN A 177 -27.92 18.43 21.94
N TRP A 178 -26.67 18.62 21.47
CA TRP A 178 -25.71 17.52 21.47
C TRP A 178 -25.44 17.04 22.91
N PRO A 179 -25.57 15.72 23.20
CA PRO A 179 -25.39 15.23 24.55
C PRO A 179 -23.93 15.39 25.03
N GLU A 180 -23.72 15.94 26.21
CA GLU A 180 -22.38 16.04 26.82
C GLU A 180 -21.70 14.68 26.99
N ALA A 181 -22.50 13.63 27.23
CA ALA A 181 -22.02 12.25 27.34
C ALA A 181 -21.32 11.73 26.05
N ASN A 182 -21.54 12.38 24.91
CA ASN A 182 -20.93 12.04 23.64
C ASN A 182 -19.61 12.80 23.38
N LEU A 183 -19.22 13.69 24.30
CA LEU A 183 -18.01 14.49 24.11
C LEU A 183 -16.77 13.81 24.69
N PRO A 184 -15.61 14.09 24.10
CA PRO A 184 -15.39 14.83 22.83
C PRO A 184 -15.87 14.04 21.62
N THR A 185 -16.29 14.74 20.55
CA THR A 185 -16.65 14.14 19.29
C THR A 185 -15.78 14.71 18.18
N LEU A 186 -15.31 13.87 17.26
CA LEU A 186 -14.67 14.28 16.02
C LEU A 186 -15.60 13.97 14.85
N PHE A 187 -15.83 14.98 14.01
CA PHE A 187 -16.46 14.85 12.71
C PHE A 187 -15.40 15.00 11.63
N ILE A 188 -15.38 14.07 10.70
CA ILE A 188 -14.43 14.03 9.59
C ILE A 188 -15.21 14.26 8.31
N TYR A 189 -14.95 15.38 7.68
CA TYR A 189 -15.60 15.81 6.45
C TYR A 189 -14.65 15.63 5.26
N ARG A 190 -15.20 15.08 4.18
CA ARG A 190 -14.54 14.93 2.88
C ARG A 190 -15.57 15.10 1.78
N ASP A 191 -15.19 15.72 0.67
CA ASP A 191 -16.04 15.93 -0.50
C ASP A 191 -17.38 16.64 -0.19
N GLY A 192 -17.37 17.56 0.78
CA GLY A 192 -18.55 18.32 1.19
C GLY A 192 -19.51 17.58 2.12
N ALA A 193 -19.18 16.34 2.55
CA ALA A 193 -20.05 15.51 3.38
C ALA A 193 -19.34 14.96 4.61
N LEU A 194 -20.14 14.58 5.62
CA LEU A 194 -19.63 13.86 6.79
C LEU A 194 -19.25 12.41 6.38
N ALA A 195 -17.96 12.16 6.31
CA ALA A 195 -17.44 10.85 5.93
C ALA A 195 -17.38 9.88 7.12
N LYS A 196 -16.92 10.37 8.29
CA LYS A 196 -16.73 9.57 9.50
C LYS A 196 -17.02 10.39 10.75
N GLN A 197 -17.31 9.68 11.85
CA GLN A 197 -17.40 10.29 13.17
C GLN A 197 -16.76 9.41 14.23
N LEU A 198 -16.10 10.03 15.19
CA LEU A 198 -15.61 9.39 16.42
C LEU A 198 -16.32 10.04 17.60
N ILE A 199 -17.13 9.27 18.30
CA ILE A 199 -17.85 9.70 19.49
C ILE A 199 -17.10 9.17 20.69
N ARG A 200 -16.65 10.07 21.57
CA ARG A 200 -15.84 9.79 22.75
C ARG A 200 -14.45 9.25 22.41
N ILE A 201 -13.57 9.26 23.41
CA ILE A 201 -12.18 8.82 23.26
C ILE A 201 -11.89 7.48 23.95
N ASP A 202 -12.91 6.77 24.41
CA ASP A 202 -12.73 5.50 25.12
C ASP A 202 -12.00 4.46 24.28
N ALA A 203 -12.30 4.41 22.99
CA ALA A 203 -11.63 3.52 22.04
C ALA A 203 -10.15 3.84 21.83
N LEU A 204 -9.71 5.05 22.16
CA LEU A 204 -8.34 5.54 22.03
C LEU A 204 -7.58 5.56 23.35
N GLY A 205 -8.14 4.98 24.42
CA GLY A 205 -7.52 4.94 25.74
C GLY A 205 -8.06 5.97 26.74
N GLY A 206 -9.16 6.66 26.42
CA GLY A 206 -9.86 7.59 27.31
C GLY A 206 -8.96 8.75 27.75
N LYS A 207 -8.97 9.06 29.04
CA LYS A 207 -8.15 10.13 29.63
C LYS A 207 -6.63 9.96 29.48
N GLN A 208 -6.18 8.76 29.11
CA GLN A 208 -4.75 8.45 28.89
C GLN A 208 -4.37 8.45 27.41
N MET A 209 -5.27 8.86 26.54
CA MET A 209 -5.02 8.99 25.10
C MET A 209 -3.84 9.93 24.85
N LYS A 210 -2.97 9.56 23.92
CA LYS A 210 -1.85 10.37 23.43
C LYS A 210 -2.07 10.78 21.99
N ALA A 211 -1.24 11.70 21.50
CA ALA A 211 -1.28 12.12 20.10
C ALA A 211 -1.08 10.95 19.15
N ASP A 212 -0.16 10.02 19.47
CA ASP A 212 0.11 8.82 18.65
C ASP A 212 -1.13 7.91 18.52
N ASP A 213 -1.94 7.77 19.58
CA ASP A 213 -3.15 6.95 19.55
C ASP A 213 -4.20 7.55 18.59
N LEU A 214 -4.31 8.90 18.57
CA LEU A 214 -5.20 9.62 17.67
C LEU A 214 -4.64 9.64 16.25
N GLU A 215 -3.33 9.81 16.06
CA GLU A 215 -2.66 9.72 14.76
C GLU A 215 -2.91 8.36 14.11
N TRP A 216 -2.68 7.28 14.85
CA TRP A 216 -2.98 5.93 14.39
C TRP A 216 -4.44 5.75 13.96
N TYR A 217 -5.37 6.29 14.74
CA TYR A 217 -6.78 6.26 14.39
C TYR A 217 -7.05 7.00 13.08
N LEU A 218 -6.56 8.23 12.94
CA LEU A 218 -6.75 9.02 11.72
C LEU A 218 -6.10 8.36 10.49
N ALA A 219 -4.93 7.75 10.65
CA ALA A 219 -4.28 6.97 9.60
C ALA A 219 -5.09 5.73 9.21
N SER A 220 -5.67 5.01 10.20
CA SER A 220 -6.55 3.88 9.94
C SER A 220 -7.83 4.24 9.18
N GLN A 221 -8.25 5.52 9.25
CA GLN A 221 -9.36 6.05 8.47
C GLN A 221 -8.92 6.63 7.11
N GLY A 222 -7.62 6.59 6.78
CA GLY A 222 -7.06 7.13 5.54
C GLY A 222 -7.12 8.66 5.46
N ILE A 223 -7.00 9.35 6.61
CA ILE A 223 -7.05 10.82 6.70
C ILE A 223 -5.66 11.40 6.67
N VAL A 224 -4.72 10.75 7.32
CA VAL A 224 -3.29 11.10 7.39
C VAL A 224 -2.44 9.88 7.01
N GLU A 225 -1.26 10.12 6.50
CA GLU A 225 -0.24 9.09 6.31
C GLU A 225 0.68 9.09 7.54
N THR A 226 0.93 7.92 8.13
CA THR A 226 1.80 7.79 9.30
C THR A 226 2.90 6.78 9.02
N GLU A 227 4.07 7.04 9.57
CA GLU A 227 5.23 6.13 9.55
C GLU A 227 5.17 5.06 10.67
N MET A 228 4.08 5.03 11.44
CA MET A 228 3.93 4.06 12.52
C MET A 228 3.54 2.69 11.97
N ASP A 229 4.35 1.67 12.20
CA ASP A 229 4.10 0.29 11.78
C ASP A 229 3.11 -0.44 12.70
N GLU A 230 3.06 -0.07 13.99
CA GLU A 230 2.24 -0.75 14.98
C GLU A 230 1.31 0.20 15.75
N ASN A 231 0.16 -0.34 16.16
CA ASN A 231 -0.78 0.39 17.01
C ASN A 231 -0.17 0.71 18.38
N PRO A 232 0.05 1.98 18.73
CA PRO A 232 0.69 2.38 19.98
C PRO A 232 -0.10 1.95 21.23
N ALA A 233 -1.42 1.78 21.14
CA ALA A 233 -2.25 1.25 22.23
C ALA A 233 -1.95 -0.23 22.52
N ARG A 234 -1.56 -1.01 21.52
CA ARG A 234 -1.15 -2.42 21.68
C ARG A 234 0.25 -2.54 22.27
N ALA A 235 1.18 -1.73 21.81
CA ALA A 235 2.57 -1.73 22.27
C ALA A 235 2.69 -1.42 23.78
N LYS A 236 1.72 -0.70 24.34
CA LYS A 236 1.71 -0.26 25.76
C LYS A 236 0.83 -1.11 26.68
N GLY A 237 0.31 -2.25 26.23
CA GLY A 237 -0.54 -3.13 27.03
C GLY A 237 -1.86 -2.50 27.50
N ARG A 238 -2.30 -1.42 26.89
CA ARG A 238 -3.56 -0.74 27.19
C ARG A 238 -4.68 -1.42 26.42
N GLY A 239 -5.47 -2.21 27.13
CA GLY A 239 -6.76 -2.77 26.86
C GLY A 239 -7.16 -3.03 25.40
N ALA A 240 -7.31 -4.31 25.10
CA ALA A 240 -7.76 -4.80 23.85
C ALA A 240 -9.25 -4.48 23.60
N ASN A 241 -9.52 -3.35 22.95
CA ASN A 241 -10.65 -3.27 22.04
C ASN A 241 -10.06 -3.04 20.63
N SER A 242 -9.70 -4.15 20.02
CA SER A 242 -9.08 -4.16 18.70
C SER A 242 -10.08 -3.69 17.64
N ILE A 243 -9.88 -2.48 17.15
CA ILE A 243 -10.40 -2.11 15.83
C ILE A 243 -9.62 -2.98 14.83
N LYS A 244 -10.26 -4.07 14.38
CA LYS A 244 -9.70 -4.91 13.30
C LYS A 244 -9.60 -4.03 12.06
N MET A 245 -8.38 -3.66 11.66
CA MET A 245 -8.11 -3.13 10.33
C MET A 245 -8.63 -4.14 9.30
N ARG A 246 -9.70 -3.81 8.60
CA ARG A 246 -10.05 -4.49 7.36
C ARG A 246 -9.11 -3.94 6.29
N ARG A 247 -8.01 -4.63 6.04
CA ARG A 247 -7.28 -4.49 4.77
C ARG A 247 -8.31 -4.67 3.66
N GLY A 248 -8.40 -3.67 2.78
CA GLY A 248 -9.30 -3.68 1.63
C GLY A 248 -9.05 -4.93 0.80
N VAL A 249 -10.06 -5.82 0.81
CA VAL A 249 -10.10 -6.96 -0.10
C VAL A 249 -10.33 -6.40 -1.49
N LYS A 250 -9.32 -6.52 -2.34
CA LYS A 250 -9.48 -6.32 -3.79
C LYS A 250 -10.62 -7.22 -4.25
N SER A 251 -11.64 -6.62 -4.84
CA SER A 251 -12.77 -7.29 -5.42
C SER A 251 -12.28 -8.20 -6.56
N ALA A 252 -12.21 -9.47 -6.31
CA ALA A 252 -12.07 -10.46 -7.36
C ALA A 252 -13.45 -10.91 -7.81
N GLY A 253 -13.61 -10.92 -9.13
CA GLY A 253 -14.82 -11.08 -9.91
C GLY A 253 -15.73 -12.23 -9.51
N ARG A 254 -16.97 -11.88 -9.62
CA ARG A 254 -18.14 -12.75 -9.66
C ARG A 254 -18.07 -13.65 -10.90
N ARG A 255 -18.01 -14.95 -10.71
CA ARG A 255 -18.51 -15.92 -11.70
C ARG A 255 -19.64 -16.69 -11.03
N GLY A 256 -20.78 -16.63 -11.72
CA GLY A 256 -21.94 -17.41 -11.38
C GLY A 256 -21.74 -18.86 -11.75
N SER A 257 -22.46 -19.70 -11.13
CA SER A 257 -23.01 -20.92 -11.70
C SER A 257 -24.32 -21.17 -10.97
N ASP A 258 -25.35 -21.16 -11.80
CA ASP A 258 -26.61 -21.81 -11.57
C ASP A 258 -26.34 -23.25 -11.23
N ASP A 259 -27.14 -23.80 -10.35
CA ASP A 259 -27.71 -25.13 -10.57
C ASP A 259 -28.84 -25.32 -9.57
N ASP A 260 -29.94 -25.66 -10.21
CA ASP A 260 -31.20 -26.20 -9.70
C ASP A 260 -30.97 -27.39 -8.77
N ASP A 261 -31.90 -27.62 -7.88
CA ASP A 261 -32.76 -28.82 -7.86
C ASP A 261 -33.62 -28.84 -6.61
N ASP A 262 -34.89 -28.88 -6.91
CA ASP A 262 -35.96 -29.69 -6.42
C ASP A 262 -35.70 -30.59 -5.18
N ASP A 263 -36.59 -30.56 -4.23
CA ASP A 263 -37.55 -31.63 -4.00
C ASP A 263 -38.31 -31.43 -2.68
N ASP A 264 -39.59 -31.44 -2.87
CA ASP A 264 -40.67 -32.07 -2.07
C ASP A 264 -40.32 -32.61 -0.68
N ASP A 265 -41.10 -32.32 0.31
CA ASP A 265 -42.01 -33.30 0.87
C ASP A 265 -42.88 -32.77 2.03
N ASP A 266 -44.08 -33.13 1.93
CA ASP A 266 -45.22 -33.18 2.81
C ASP A 266 -44.97 -33.30 4.33
N GLY A 267 -45.94 -32.77 5.04
CA GLY A 267 -46.32 -33.47 6.26
C GLY A 267 -46.83 -32.65 7.44
N ASP A 268 -48.12 -32.48 7.43
CA ASP A 268 -49.06 -32.64 8.56
C ASP A 268 -48.64 -32.30 10.01
N TYR A 269 -49.39 -31.48 10.55
CA TYR A 269 -50.14 -31.31 11.79
C TYR A 269 -50.09 -29.90 12.34
#